data_da95a0615e34b83b2434818a57e203a3
#
_entry.id   da95a0615e34b83b2434818a57e203a3
#
_cell.length_a   1.000
_cell.length_b   1.000
_cell.length_c   1.000
_cell.angle_alpha   90.00
_cell.angle_beta   90.00
_cell.angle_gamma   90.00
#
_symmetry.space_group_name_H-M   'P 1'
#
loop_
_entity.id
_entity.type
_entity.pdbx_description
1 polymer ?
#
loop_
_entity_poly.entity_id
_entity_poly.type
_entity_poly.pdbx_seq_one_letter_code
_entity_poly.pdbx_strand_id
1 'polypeptide(L)'
;MQAKRDIVILGSTGSIGLQALEVISANPELFRVIGLSAGFGNHKLLADQAKNFHVPIIGTSSTEFSAELPAGVSVICGAKASPEIASIPADIVLNGITGSVGLASTLSALSAGNLVALANKESLVAGGELVTSFGRERLIPVDSEHSAIFQAMLGGKRNEIKKLVITASGGAFRDRTDLAGVTIEDALAHPTWSMGPVVTINSATLVNKGLEIIEAHYLFDIPYSQIDAVIHPQSVVHSMVEFFDGSTIAQASPPNMKGPIAYALGYPNRVERATSPIDWSKPHSWEFRPIDNQRFPAVDLARRVGEIGRGLPAIYNAANESAVSAFLSKRIGFTSILRVVSNTVEKIEGKSLSELRDLSDVSALENDARTVAEELIKKEGSSS
;
A
#
# COMPACT_ATOMS: atom_id res chain seq x y z
N MET A 1 17.82 7.15 29.62
CA MET A 1 17.58 6.45 28.35
C MET A 1 16.13 6.74 27.96
N GLN A 2 15.90 7.10 26.72
CA GLN A 2 14.53 7.25 26.21
C GLN A 2 13.84 5.87 26.25
N ALA A 3 12.55 5.82 26.63
CA ALA A 3 11.81 4.57 26.61
C ALA A 3 11.73 4.04 25.17
N LYS A 4 11.87 2.72 25.00
CA LYS A 4 11.70 2.09 23.69
C LYS A 4 10.25 2.22 23.26
N ARG A 5 10.04 2.40 21.95
CA ARG A 5 8.70 2.36 21.37
C ARG A 5 8.22 0.92 21.24
N ASP A 6 6.98 0.70 21.60
CA ASP A 6 6.29 -0.56 21.44
C ASP A 6 5.67 -0.65 20.04
N ILE A 7 6.09 -1.66 19.30
CA ILE A 7 5.71 -1.85 17.90
C ILE A 7 4.92 -3.16 17.73
N VAL A 8 3.79 -3.07 17.06
CA VAL A 8 3.05 -4.23 16.51
C VAL A 8 3.29 -4.27 15.01
N ILE A 9 3.54 -5.46 14.46
CA ILE A 9 3.75 -5.64 13.00
C ILE A 9 2.73 -6.65 12.47
N LEU A 10 1.88 -6.19 11.57
CA LEU A 10 0.91 -7.01 10.87
C LEU A 10 1.45 -7.34 9.48
N GLY A 11 1.40 -8.63 9.11
CA GLY A 11 2.05 -9.13 7.91
C GLY A 11 3.57 -9.27 8.07
N SER A 12 4.04 -9.68 9.24
CA SER A 12 5.47 -9.72 9.62
C SER A 12 6.33 -10.64 8.75
N THR A 13 5.75 -11.65 8.13
CA THR A 13 6.44 -12.58 7.21
C THR A 13 6.47 -12.09 5.76
N GLY A 14 5.78 -10.99 5.45
CA GLY A 14 5.80 -10.35 4.13
C GLY A 14 6.98 -9.40 3.95
N SER A 15 7.14 -8.86 2.73
CA SER A 15 8.29 -8.01 2.38
C SER A 15 8.44 -6.78 3.29
N ILE A 16 7.34 -6.09 3.60
CA ILE A 16 7.36 -4.91 4.49
C ILE A 16 7.69 -5.33 5.93
N GLY A 17 7.06 -6.41 6.42
CA GLY A 17 7.31 -6.91 7.77
C GLY A 17 8.76 -7.35 8.00
N LEU A 18 9.37 -8.04 7.03
CA LEU A 18 10.78 -8.45 7.08
C LEU A 18 11.71 -7.23 7.14
N GLN A 19 11.49 -6.24 6.28
CA GLN A 19 12.29 -5.01 6.28
C GLN A 19 12.08 -4.18 7.55
N ALA A 20 10.89 -4.18 8.13
CA ALA A 20 10.63 -3.53 9.42
C ALA A 20 11.42 -4.21 10.56
N LEU A 21 11.44 -5.55 10.59
CA LEU A 21 12.23 -6.30 11.57
C LEU A 21 13.74 -6.07 11.39
N GLU A 22 14.23 -5.92 10.15
CA GLU A 22 15.63 -5.54 9.90
C GLU A 22 15.95 -4.13 10.43
N VAL A 23 15.07 -3.13 10.22
CA VAL A 23 15.22 -1.78 10.77
C VAL A 23 15.24 -1.82 12.30
N ILE A 24 14.34 -2.57 12.92
CA ILE A 24 14.26 -2.73 14.37
C ILE A 24 15.50 -3.44 14.93
N SER A 25 15.96 -4.49 14.25
CA SER A 25 17.17 -5.23 14.64
C SER A 25 18.44 -4.36 14.58
N ALA A 26 18.49 -3.41 13.65
CA ALA A 26 19.60 -2.45 13.55
C ALA A 26 19.54 -1.33 14.59
N ASN A 27 18.39 -1.14 15.27
CA ASN A 27 18.13 -0.07 16.24
C ASN A 27 17.44 -0.61 17.51
N PRO A 28 18.03 -1.60 18.20
CA PRO A 28 17.37 -2.30 19.30
C PRO A 28 17.16 -1.42 20.55
N GLU A 29 17.86 -0.28 20.62
CA GLU A 29 17.69 0.71 21.68
C GLU A 29 16.45 1.58 21.51
N LEU A 30 15.92 1.69 20.29
CA LEU A 30 14.76 2.54 19.96
C LEU A 30 13.44 1.80 20.02
N PHE A 31 13.43 0.49 19.68
CA PHE A 31 12.21 -0.24 19.41
C PHE A 31 12.10 -1.53 20.22
N ARG A 32 10.86 -1.94 20.53
CA ARG A 32 10.50 -3.24 21.09
C ARG A 32 9.31 -3.79 20.31
N VAL A 33 9.40 -5.00 19.79
CA VAL A 33 8.28 -5.68 19.13
C VAL A 33 7.44 -6.38 20.19
N ILE A 34 6.16 -6.02 20.28
CA ILE A 34 5.25 -6.56 21.29
C ILE A 34 4.15 -7.46 20.70
N GLY A 35 3.95 -7.44 19.39
CA GLY A 35 2.98 -8.27 18.70
C GLY A 35 3.35 -8.46 17.23
N LEU A 36 3.15 -9.66 16.70
CA LEU A 36 3.32 -9.98 15.29
C LEU A 36 2.08 -10.68 14.76
N SER A 37 1.72 -10.43 13.49
CA SER A 37 0.76 -11.28 12.80
C SER A 37 1.21 -11.64 11.39
N ALA A 38 0.75 -12.80 10.90
CA ALA A 38 0.98 -13.27 9.55
C ALA A 38 -0.30 -13.87 8.95
N GLY A 39 -0.32 -14.01 7.63
CA GLY A 39 -1.38 -14.71 6.89
C GLY A 39 -1.29 -16.24 7.04
N PHE A 40 -1.77 -16.94 6.02
CA PHE A 40 -1.71 -18.41 5.96
C PHE A 40 -0.28 -18.89 5.66
N GLY A 41 0.16 -19.90 6.38
CA GLY A 41 1.49 -20.51 6.19
C GLY A 41 2.63 -19.76 6.89
N ASN A 42 3.88 -20.16 6.61
CA ASN A 42 5.09 -19.61 7.23
C ASN A 42 5.12 -19.58 8.77
N HIS A 43 4.42 -20.53 9.41
CA HIS A 43 4.37 -20.63 10.88
C HIS A 43 5.75 -20.71 11.50
N LYS A 44 6.68 -21.43 10.83
CA LYS A 44 8.07 -21.52 11.29
C LYS A 44 8.74 -20.15 11.31
N LEU A 45 8.62 -19.37 10.22
CA LEU A 45 9.21 -18.02 10.17
C LEU A 45 8.61 -17.12 11.24
N LEU A 46 7.28 -17.16 11.45
CA LEU A 46 6.61 -16.38 12.49
C LEU A 46 7.09 -16.80 13.90
N ALA A 47 7.29 -18.09 14.16
CA ALA A 47 7.87 -18.58 15.40
C ALA A 47 9.33 -18.13 15.61
N ASP A 48 10.15 -18.20 14.54
CA ASP A 48 11.53 -17.72 14.58
C ASP A 48 11.59 -16.20 14.86
N GLN A 49 10.68 -15.42 14.25
CA GLN A 49 10.54 -13.98 14.53
C GLN A 49 10.15 -13.74 15.99
N ALA A 50 9.16 -14.47 16.52
CA ALA A 50 8.75 -14.35 17.92
C ALA A 50 9.89 -14.64 18.88
N LYS A 51 10.69 -15.68 18.59
CA LYS A 51 11.87 -16.02 19.36
C LYS A 51 12.95 -14.94 19.31
N ASN A 52 13.30 -14.49 18.11
CA ASN A 52 14.42 -13.56 17.90
C ASN A 52 14.15 -12.17 18.49
N PHE A 53 12.90 -11.72 18.47
CA PHE A 53 12.47 -10.42 18.99
C PHE A 53 11.79 -10.49 20.36
N HIS A 54 11.74 -11.68 21.00
CA HIS A 54 11.14 -11.91 22.32
C HIS A 54 9.68 -11.43 22.39
N VAL A 55 8.91 -11.71 21.34
CA VAL A 55 7.53 -11.23 21.19
C VAL A 55 6.58 -12.08 22.04
N PRO A 56 5.78 -11.46 22.94
CA PRO A 56 4.91 -12.22 23.85
C PRO A 56 3.65 -12.80 23.19
N ILE A 57 3.22 -12.24 22.06
CA ILE A 57 1.99 -12.66 21.39
C ILE A 57 2.11 -12.59 19.87
N ILE A 58 1.61 -13.63 19.20
CA ILE A 58 1.55 -13.69 17.74
C ILE A 58 0.15 -14.05 17.25
N GLY A 59 -0.16 -13.69 16.01
CA GLY A 59 -1.41 -14.02 15.34
C GLY A 59 -1.19 -14.67 13.97
N THR A 60 -2.05 -15.59 13.59
CA THR A 60 -2.08 -16.16 12.23
C THR A 60 -3.50 -16.26 11.72
N SER A 61 -3.70 -16.01 10.41
CA SER A 61 -5.00 -16.24 9.75
C SER A 61 -5.36 -17.72 9.62
N SER A 62 -4.40 -18.64 9.82
CA SER A 62 -4.65 -20.08 9.86
C SER A 62 -5.51 -20.45 11.06
N THR A 63 -6.33 -21.50 10.94
CA THR A 63 -7.15 -22.01 12.04
C THR A 63 -6.34 -22.69 13.14
N GLU A 64 -5.11 -23.13 12.81
CA GLU A 64 -4.19 -23.81 13.72
C GLU A 64 -2.78 -23.26 13.51
N PHE A 65 -1.96 -23.33 14.56
CA PHE A 65 -0.54 -22.99 14.52
C PHE A 65 0.30 -24.26 14.66
N SER A 66 1.17 -24.53 13.70
CA SER A 66 1.87 -25.81 13.55
C SER A 66 3.38 -25.77 13.85
N ALA A 67 3.93 -24.63 14.31
CA ALA A 67 5.35 -24.52 14.65
C ALA A 67 5.58 -24.48 16.17
N GLU A 68 6.76 -24.91 16.61
CA GLU A 68 7.18 -24.84 18.01
C GLU A 68 7.45 -23.37 18.41
N LEU A 69 6.94 -22.97 19.57
CA LEU A 69 7.08 -21.62 20.11
C LEU A 69 7.91 -21.62 21.39
N PRO A 70 8.61 -20.51 21.68
CA PRO A 70 9.22 -20.31 22.97
C PRO A 70 8.16 -20.33 24.09
N ALA A 71 8.56 -20.77 25.27
CA ALA A 71 7.68 -20.76 26.44
C ALA A 71 7.17 -19.34 26.73
N GLY A 72 5.87 -19.21 27.02
CA GLY A 72 5.22 -17.93 27.35
C GLY A 72 4.73 -17.13 26.15
N VAL A 73 4.93 -17.57 24.91
CA VAL A 73 4.35 -16.91 23.73
C VAL A 73 2.91 -17.35 23.54
N SER A 74 1.98 -16.41 23.49
CA SER A 74 0.56 -16.66 23.19
C SER A 74 0.31 -16.62 21.68
N VAL A 75 -0.66 -17.41 21.21
CA VAL A 75 -1.05 -17.49 19.80
C VAL A 75 -2.54 -17.23 19.64
N ILE A 76 -2.89 -16.34 18.71
CA ILE A 76 -4.27 -16.14 18.23
C ILE A 76 -4.36 -16.73 16.82
N CYS A 77 -5.34 -17.60 16.57
CA CYS A 77 -5.57 -18.25 15.29
C CYS A 77 -6.90 -17.82 14.67
N GLY A 78 -6.95 -17.79 13.33
CA GLY A 78 -8.15 -17.54 12.56
C GLY A 78 -8.27 -16.12 12.01
N ALA A 79 -9.37 -15.85 11.33
CA ALA A 79 -9.58 -14.60 10.56
C ALA A 79 -9.51 -13.31 11.40
N LYS A 80 -9.77 -13.39 12.70
CA LYS A 80 -9.73 -12.25 13.62
C LYS A 80 -8.35 -12.02 14.26
N ALA A 81 -7.38 -12.90 14.02
CA ALA A 81 -6.07 -12.83 14.68
C ALA A 81 -5.36 -11.49 14.44
N SER A 82 -5.26 -11.04 13.17
CA SER A 82 -4.60 -9.75 12.86
C SER A 82 -5.33 -8.53 13.43
N PRO A 83 -6.67 -8.39 13.34
CA PRO A 83 -7.42 -7.35 14.06
C PRO A 83 -7.23 -7.35 15.57
N GLU A 84 -7.20 -8.52 16.22
CA GLU A 84 -6.97 -8.64 17.67
C GLU A 84 -5.54 -8.22 18.04
N ILE A 85 -4.53 -8.66 17.30
CA ILE A 85 -3.14 -8.20 17.47
C ILE A 85 -3.01 -6.70 17.24
N ALA A 86 -3.72 -6.14 16.25
CA ALA A 86 -3.74 -4.71 15.95
C ALA A 86 -4.31 -3.86 17.08
N SER A 87 -5.22 -4.42 17.89
CA SER A 87 -5.86 -3.72 19.01
C SER A 87 -5.03 -3.68 20.29
N ILE A 88 -3.88 -4.35 20.34
CA ILE A 88 -2.98 -4.30 21.48
C ILE A 88 -2.47 -2.85 21.65
N PRO A 89 -2.53 -2.26 22.86
CA PRO A 89 -1.98 -0.94 23.09
C PRO A 89 -0.49 -0.89 22.73
N ALA A 90 -0.13 -0.03 21.78
CA ALA A 90 1.21 0.12 21.24
C ALA A 90 1.45 1.58 20.84
N ASP A 91 2.71 2.00 20.75
CA ASP A 91 3.05 3.31 20.20
C ASP A 91 2.75 3.37 18.70
N ILE A 92 3.03 2.27 17.97
CA ILE A 92 2.82 2.18 16.52
C ILE A 92 2.41 0.76 16.13
N VAL A 93 1.38 0.66 15.30
CA VAL A 93 0.99 -0.55 14.58
C VAL A 93 1.39 -0.39 13.11
N LEU A 94 2.37 -1.18 12.65
CA LEU A 94 2.72 -1.25 11.23
C LEU A 94 1.77 -2.24 10.53
N ASN A 95 0.95 -1.75 9.61
CA ASN A 95 0.10 -2.61 8.78
C ASN A 95 0.73 -2.83 7.41
N GLY A 96 1.35 -4.00 7.22
CA GLY A 96 1.93 -4.50 5.96
C GLY A 96 1.15 -5.67 5.35
N ILE A 97 -0.12 -5.84 5.72
CA ILE A 97 -1.02 -6.83 5.09
C ILE A 97 -1.35 -6.37 3.68
N THR A 98 -1.26 -7.25 2.69
CA THR A 98 -1.60 -6.94 1.29
C THR A 98 -3.09 -7.10 1.03
N GLY A 99 -3.69 -6.17 0.28
CA GLY A 99 -5.09 -6.20 -0.12
C GLY A 99 -6.05 -5.62 0.92
N SER A 100 -7.33 -5.46 0.52
CA SER A 100 -8.36 -4.83 1.36
C SER A 100 -8.66 -5.56 2.66
N VAL A 101 -8.27 -6.83 2.79
CA VAL A 101 -8.37 -7.61 4.03
C VAL A 101 -7.62 -6.95 5.21
N GLY A 102 -6.62 -6.10 4.92
CA GLY A 102 -5.91 -5.31 5.93
C GLY A 102 -6.74 -4.21 6.59
N LEU A 103 -7.88 -3.80 5.99
CA LEU A 103 -8.73 -2.71 6.49
C LEU A 103 -9.26 -2.98 7.91
N ALA A 104 -9.73 -4.20 8.18
CA ALA A 104 -10.21 -4.56 9.52
C ALA A 104 -9.15 -4.33 10.60
N SER A 105 -7.90 -4.68 10.31
CA SER A 105 -6.77 -4.46 11.23
C SER A 105 -6.41 -2.98 11.38
N THR A 106 -6.48 -2.19 10.29
CA THR A 106 -6.29 -0.73 10.36
C THR A 106 -7.33 -0.09 11.28
N LEU A 107 -8.62 -0.42 11.10
CA LEU A 107 -9.70 0.10 11.94
C LEU A 107 -9.56 -0.34 13.42
N SER A 108 -9.16 -1.60 13.66
CA SER A 108 -8.93 -2.10 15.03
C SER A 108 -7.79 -1.36 15.72
N ALA A 109 -6.67 -1.11 15.04
CA ALA A 109 -5.54 -0.35 15.57
C ALA A 109 -5.94 1.09 15.92
N LEU A 110 -6.65 1.78 15.00
CA LEU A 110 -7.12 3.15 15.21
C LEU A 110 -8.14 3.24 16.35
N SER A 111 -9.07 2.29 16.43
CA SER A 111 -10.07 2.21 17.51
C SER A 111 -9.42 2.00 18.87
N ALA A 112 -8.32 1.26 18.94
CA ALA A 112 -7.56 1.05 20.18
C ALA A 112 -6.71 2.25 20.60
N GLY A 113 -6.67 3.32 19.80
CA GLY A 113 -5.88 4.52 20.13
C GLY A 113 -4.47 4.52 19.57
N ASN A 114 -4.06 3.51 18.82
CA ASN A 114 -2.71 3.39 18.28
C ASN A 114 -2.44 4.34 17.10
N LEU A 115 -1.18 4.75 16.89
CA LEU A 115 -0.74 5.30 15.61
C LEU A 115 -0.57 4.14 14.62
N VAL A 116 -0.93 4.37 13.37
CA VAL A 116 -0.80 3.36 12.31
C VAL A 116 0.25 3.78 11.29
N ALA A 117 1.35 3.03 11.22
CA ALA A 117 2.30 3.09 10.11
C ALA A 117 1.68 2.28 8.96
N LEU A 118 1.07 2.99 8.01
CA LEU A 118 0.22 2.39 6.98
C LEU A 118 1.03 2.06 5.72
N ALA A 119 1.30 0.78 5.50
CA ALA A 119 1.85 0.23 4.25
C ALA A 119 0.78 -0.44 3.38
N ASN A 120 -0.42 -0.66 3.94
CA ASN A 120 -1.58 -1.22 3.24
C ASN A 120 -2.41 -0.08 2.65
N LYS A 121 -2.09 0.32 1.43
CA LYS A 121 -2.82 1.40 0.72
C LYS A 121 -4.29 1.06 0.49
N GLU A 122 -4.60 -0.22 0.32
CA GLU A 122 -5.94 -0.72 0.09
C GLU A 122 -6.89 -0.39 1.26
N SER A 123 -6.38 -0.25 2.49
CA SER A 123 -7.18 0.22 3.63
C SER A 123 -7.76 1.61 3.42
N LEU A 124 -6.99 2.55 2.85
CA LEU A 124 -7.51 3.89 2.54
C LEU A 124 -8.32 3.91 1.27
N VAL A 125 -7.94 3.14 0.25
CA VAL A 125 -8.71 3.05 -0.99
C VAL A 125 -10.09 2.46 -0.73
N ALA A 126 -10.19 1.36 0.03
CA ALA A 126 -11.44 0.70 0.31
C ALA A 126 -12.23 1.35 1.46
N GLY A 127 -11.53 1.77 2.51
CA GLY A 127 -12.15 2.32 3.72
C GLY A 127 -12.34 3.83 3.72
N GLY A 128 -11.55 4.58 2.93
CA GLY A 128 -11.70 6.01 2.75
C GLY A 128 -11.96 6.78 4.04
N GLU A 129 -13.13 7.41 4.11
CA GLU A 129 -13.56 8.20 5.25
C GLU A 129 -13.72 7.40 6.55
N LEU A 130 -14.03 6.10 6.47
CA LEU A 130 -14.07 5.25 7.68
C LEU A 130 -12.71 5.25 8.40
N VAL A 131 -11.62 5.23 7.64
CA VAL A 131 -10.26 5.26 8.21
C VAL A 131 -9.91 6.67 8.67
N THR A 132 -10.14 7.69 7.84
CA THR A 132 -9.75 9.07 8.16
C THR A 132 -10.61 9.72 9.24
N SER A 133 -11.80 9.18 9.56
CA SER A 133 -12.64 9.64 10.68
C SER A 133 -11.98 9.50 12.05
N PHE A 134 -10.97 8.63 12.18
CA PHE A 134 -10.17 8.50 13.41
C PHE A 134 -9.09 9.58 13.58
N GLY A 135 -8.91 10.47 12.59
CA GLY A 135 -7.89 11.50 12.52
C GLY A 135 -6.72 11.12 11.61
N ARG A 136 -6.45 11.98 10.61
CA ARG A 136 -5.36 11.78 9.63
C ARG A 136 -3.98 11.81 10.28
N GLU A 137 -3.83 12.57 11.36
CA GLU A 137 -2.59 12.67 12.15
C GLU A 137 -2.19 11.34 12.82
N ARG A 138 -3.11 10.38 12.87
CA ARG A 138 -2.85 9.03 13.39
C ARG A 138 -2.36 8.05 12.33
N LEU A 139 -2.31 8.48 11.08
CA LEU A 139 -1.84 7.72 9.93
C LEU A 139 -0.46 8.21 9.51
N ILE A 140 0.53 7.35 9.56
CA ILE A 140 1.89 7.64 9.10
C ILE A 140 2.14 6.80 7.86
N PRO A 141 2.32 7.42 6.68
CA PRO A 141 2.46 6.66 5.44
C PRO A 141 3.81 5.92 5.38
N VAL A 142 3.75 4.67 4.94
CA VAL A 142 4.92 3.81 4.69
C VAL A 142 5.16 3.63 3.19
N ASP A 143 4.13 3.73 2.34
CA ASP A 143 4.35 3.74 0.90
C ASP A 143 5.37 4.82 0.52
N SER A 144 6.32 4.50 -0.36
CA SER A 144 7.49 5.36 -0.60
C SER A 144 7.11 6.75 -1.08
N GLU A 145 6.13 6.84 -1.97
CA GLU A 145 5.62 8.08 -2.54
C GLU A 145 4.90 8.94 -1.50
N HIS A 146 4.07 8.31 -0.67
CA HIS A 146 3.31 9.01 0.36
C HIS A 146 4.21 9.43 1.53
N SER A 147 5.17 8.60 1.91
CA SER A 147 6.21 8.98 2.88
C SER A 147 7.00 10.17 2.39
N ALA A 148 7.32 10.23 1.08
CA ALA A 148 8.02 11.36 0.48
C ALA A 148 7.20 12.65 0.52
N ILE A 149 5.89 12.59 0.16
CA ILE A 149 4.97 13.72 0.28
C ILE A 149 4.88 14.19 1.73
N PHE A 150 4.67 13.27 2.66
CA PHE A 150 4.56 13.57 4.09
C PHE A 150 5.80 14.31 4.63
N GLN A 151 6.99 13.91 4.18
CA GLN A 151 8.25 14.58 4.53
C GLN A 151 8.41 15.94 3.82
N ALA A 152 8.04 16.05 2.54
CA ALA A 152 8.17 17.28 1.76
C ALA A 152 7.17 18.35 2.23
N MET A 153 5.99 17.98 2.71
CA MET A 153 4.99 18.89 3.31
C MET A 153 5.52 19.63 4.55
N LEU A 154 6.52 19.09 5.24
CA LEU A 154 7.17 19.78 6.38
C LEU A 154 7.91 21.05 5.96
N GLY A 155 8.17 21.24 4.66
CA GLY A 155 8.85 22.42 4.12
C GLY A 155 7.99 23.67 4.00
N GLY A 156 6.68 23.60 4.27
CA GLY A 156 5.75 24.73 4.20
C GLY A 156 4.48 24.47 4.97
N LYS A 157 3.56 25.41 4.93
CA LYS A 157 2.23 25.25 5.54
C LYS A 157 1.28 24.57 4.56
N ARG A 158 0.29 23.88 5.08
CA ARG A 158 -0.72 23.19 4.28
C ARG A 158 -1.44 24.10 3.26
N ASN A 159 -1.78 25.32 3.66
CA ASN A 159 -2.46 26.31 2.82
C ASN A 159 -1.52 26.96 1.78
N GLU A 160 -0.24 26.65 1.77
CA GLU A 160 0.75 27.09 0.78
C GLU A 160 0.98 26.02 -0.30
N ILE A 161 0.43 24.83 -0.13
CA ILE A 161 0.55 23.73 -1.09
C ILE A 161 -0.36 24.01 -2.29
N LYS A 162 0.24 24.02 -3.49
CA LYS A 162 -0.47 24.16 -4.76
C LYS A 162 -0.90 22.80 -5.29
N LYS A 163 0.02 21.81 -5.26
CA LYS A 163 -0.26 20.43 -5.68
C LYS A 163 0.77 19.42 -5.17
N LEU A 164 0.36 18.17 -5.16
CA LEU A 164 1.22 17.01 -4.97
C LEU A 164 1.63 16.45 -6.33
N VAL A 165 2.88 15.97 -6.45
CA VAL A 165 3.38 15.32 -7.67
C VAL A 165 3.92 13.96 -7.26
N ILE A 166 3.17 12.90 -7.56
CA ILE A 166 3.54 11.52 -7.26
C ILE A 166 4.41 10.97 -8.39
N THR A 167 5.55 10.38 -8.07
CA THR A 167 6.38 9.73 -9.08
C THR A 167 5.96 8.28 -9.29
N ALA A 168 6.21 7.74 -10.47
CA ALA A 168 6.03 6.33 -10.82
C ALA A 168 7.28 5.83 -11.54
N SER A 169 7.72 4.61 -11.27
CA SER A 169 8.78 3.97 -12.07
C SER A 169 8.38 3.78 -13.54
N GLY A 170 7.07 3.77 -13.80
CA GLY A 170 6.47 3.47 -15.09
C GLY A 170 6.27 1.99 -15.37
N GLY A 171 6.67 1.12 -14.43
CA GLY A 171 6.50 -0.33 -14.54
C GLY A 171 7.34 -0.98 -15.64
N ALA A 172 7.08 -2.26 -15.90
CA ALA A 172 7.80 -3.07 -16.88
C ALA A 172 7.60 -2.58 -18.33
N PHE A 173 6.49 -1.88 -18.60
CA PHE A 173 6.08 -1.53 -19.97
C PHE A 173 6.14 -0.03 -20.28
N ARG A 174 6.84 0.76 -19.48
CA ARG A 174 6.96 2.22 -19.67
C ARG A 174 7.45 2.62 -21.06
N ASP A 175 8.34 1.83 -21.66
CA ASP A 175 8.92 2.09 -22.99
C ASP A 175 8.36 1.15 -24.09
N ARG A 176 7.42 0.23 -23.76
CA ARG A 176 6.82 -0.71 -24.70
C ARG A 176 5.51 -0.14 -25.27
N THR A 177 5.41 -0.04 -26.59
CA THR A 177 4.23 0.53 -27.28
C THR A 177 3.11 -0.50 -27.49
N ASP A 178 3.46 -1.76 -27.78
CA ASP A 178 2.48 -2.84 -27.98
C ASP A 178 2.42 -3.74 -26.74
N LEU A 179 1.23 -3.82 -26.15
CA LEU A 179 0.94 -4.65 -24.98
C LEU A 179 0.21 -5.96 -25.35
N ALA A 180 0.01 -6.24 -26.65
CA ALA A 180 -0.51 -7.51 -27.09
C ALA A 180 0.49 -8.65 -26.81
N GLY A 181 0.00 -9.81 -26.39
CA GLY A 181 0.83 -10.98 -26.12
C GLY A 181 1.82 -10.86 -24.97
N VAL A 182 1.64 -9.88 -24.07
CA VAL A 182 2.43 -9.75 -22.85
C VAL A 182 2.24 -10.99 -21.99
N THR A 183 3.35 -11.62 -21.60
CA THR A 183 3.35 -12.79 -20.70
C THR A 183 3.35 -12.36 -19.22
N ILE A 184 3.09 -13.32 -18.33
CA ILE A 184 3.20 -13.08 -16.89
C ILE A 184 4.64 -12.73 -16.51
N GLU A 185 5.60 -13.43 -17.10
CA GLU A 185 7.04 -13.23 -16.90
C GLU A 185 7.46 -11.80 -17.30
N ASP A 186 6.98 -11.31 -18.47
CA ASP A 186 7.22 -9.93 -18.92
C ASP A 186 6.67 -8.91 -17.88
N ALA A 187 5.44 -9.14 -17.42
CA ALA A 187 4.75 -8.23 -16.51
C ALA A 187 5.36 -8.24 -15.09
N LEU A 188 5.97 -9.34 -14.68
CA LEU A 188 6.69 -9.47 -13.41
C LEU A 188 8.12 -8.94 -13.45
N ALA A 189 8.68 -8.64 -14.63
CA ALA A 189 10.05 -8.15 -14.81
C ALA A 189 10.14 -6.63 -14.50
N HIS A 190 9.91 -6.25 -13.24
CA HIS A 190 10.01 -4.84 -12.84
C HIS A 190 11.47 -4.36 -12.86
N PRO A 191 11.79 -3.23 -13.54
CA PRO A 191 13.18 -2.83 -13.80
C PRO A 191 13.91 -2.28 -12.56
N THR A 192 13.20 -1.84 -11.52
CA THR A 192 13.80 -1.11 -10.39
C THR A 192 13.49 -1.74 -9.04
N TRP A 193 12.25 -2.20 -8.82
CA TRP A 193 11.76 -2.67 -7.51
C TRP A 193 11.59 -4.18 -7.48
N SER A 194 11.98 -4.81 -6.37
CA SER A 194 11.62 -6.19 -6.05
C SER A 194 10.37 -6.19 -5.15
N MET A 195 9.24 -6.53 -5.72
CA MET A 195 7.92 -6.45 -5.06
C MET A 195 7.16 -7.78 -5.20
N GLY A 196 6.10 -7.93 -4.41
CA GLY A 196 5.17 -9.04 -4.58
C GLY A 196 4.47 -9.01 -5.96
N PRO A 197 4.00 -10.16 -6.45
CA PRO A 197 3.48 -10.27 -7.82
C PRO A 197 2.28 -9.33 -8.09
N VAL A 198 1.37 -9.18 -7.15
CA VAL A 198 0.20 -8.30 -7.30
C VAL A 198 0.64 -6.83 -7.49
N VAL A 199 1.51 -6.33 -6.64
CA VAL A 199 2.02 -4.94 -6.74
C VAL A 199 2.82 -4.74 -8.01
N THR A 200 3.58 -5.74 -8.46
CA THR A 200 4.34 -5.69 -9.71
C THR A 200 3.42 -5.58 -10.93
N ILE A 201 2.34 -6.36 -11.00
CA ILE A 201 1.33 -6.25 -12.06
C ILE A 201 0.60 -4.89 -11.98
N ASN A 202 0.25 -4.43 -10.78
CA ASN A 202 -0.35 -3.10 -10.58
C ASN A 202 0.59 -1.97 -11.02
N SER A 203 1.89 -2.12 -10.87
CA SER A 203 2.89 -1.19 -11.41
C SER A 203 2.92 -1.23 -12.95
N ALA A 204 2.89 -2.43 -13.55
CA ALA A 204 2.91 -2.61 -15.00
C ALA A 204 1.67 -2.03 -15.70
N THR A 205 0.50 -2.05 -15.03
CA THR A 205 -0.76 -1.48 -15.52
C THR A 205 -0.97 -0.02 -15.13
N LEU A 206 -0.11 0.56 -14.29
CA LEU A 206 -0.27 1.82 -13.56
C LEU A 206 -1.53 1.89 -12.65
N VAL A 207 -2.21 0.78 -12.38
CA VAL A 207 -3.25 0.71 -11.35
C VAL A 207 -2.65 1.09 -9.99
N ASN A 208 -1.42 0.65 -9.68
CA ASN A 208 -0.74 1.05 -8.44
C ASN A 208 -0.73 2.57 -8.27
N LYS A 209 -0.41 3.31 -9.35
CA LYS A 209 -0.40 4.77 -9.32
C LYS A 209 -1.80 5.36 -9.15
N GLY A 210 -2.81 4.72 -9.74
CA GLY A 210 -4.21 5.07 -9.49
C GLY A 210 -4.62 4.91 -8.02
N LEU A 211 -4.28 3.77 -7.40
CA LEU A 211 -4.52 3.52 -5.97
C LEU A 211 -3.81 4.55 -5.10
N GLU A 212 -2.59 4.92 -5.43
CA GLU A 212 -1.80 5.92 -4.71
C GLU A 212 -2.37 7.33 -4.81
N ILE A 213 -2.97 7.72 -5.94
CA ILE A 213 -3.67 9.00 -6.07
C ILE A 213 -4.88 9.05 -5.12
N ILE A 214 -5.63 7.95 -5.02
CA ILE A 214 -6.76 7.84 -4.09
C ILE A 214 -6.25 7.89 -2.64
N GLU A 215 -5.20 7.16 -2.33
CA GLU A 215 -4.57 7.17 -1.00
C GLU A 215 -4.07 8.57 -0.62
N ALA A 216 -3.39 9.29 -1.54
CA ALA A 216 -2.91 10.65 -1.30
C ALA A 216 -4.04 11.63 -0.97
N HIS A 217 -5.17 11.51 -1.68
CA HIS A 217 -6.36 12.31 -1.37
C HIS A 217 -6.81 12.12 0.08
N TYR A 218 -6.97 10.88 0.52
CA TYR A 218 -7.42 10.58 1.88
C TYR A 218 -6.38 10.92 2.96
N LEU A 219 -5.10 10.60 2.74
CA LEU A 219 -4.02 10.89 3.69
C LEU A 219 -3.83 12.39 3.92
N PHE A 220 -3.76 13.13 2.82
CA PHE A 220 -3.35 14.54 2.87
C PHE A 220 -4.52 15.51 2.72
N ASP A 221 -5.75 15.02 2.48
CA ASP A 221 -6.95 15.83 2.27
C ASP A 221 -6.75 16.88 1.15
N ILE A 222 -6.09 16.48 0.07
CA ILE A 222 -5.83 17.30 -1.11
C ILE A 222 -6.79 16.85 -2.21
N PRO A 223 -7.49 17.79 -2.89
CA PRO A 223 -8.40 17.46 -3.97
C PRO A 223 -7.70 16.71 -5.11
N TYR A 224 -8.40 15.78 -5.77
CA TYR A 224 -7.84 15.02 -6.91
C TYR A 224 -7.28 15.91 -8.02
N SER A 225 -7.88 17.07 -8.26
CA SER A 225 -7.40 18.08 -9.23
C SER A 225 -6.04 18.70 -8.87
N GLN A 226 -5.56 18.52 -7.64
CA GLN A 226 -4.28 19.01 -7.15
C GLN A 226 -3.28 17.86 -6.91
N ILE A 227 -3.55 16.66 -7.44
CA ILE A 227 -2.65 15.50 -7.32
C ILE A 227 -2.24 15.08 -8.72
N ASP A 228 -1.02 15.38 -9.14
CA ASP A 228 -0.43 14.96 -10.41
C ASP A 228 0.40 13.69 -10.24
N ALA A 229 0.66 13.02 -11.36
CA ALA A 229 1.58 11.88 -11.40
C ALA A 229 2.51 11.98 -12.61
N VAL A 230 3.78 11.59 -12.42
CA VAL A 230 4.82 11.62 -13.46
C VAL A 230 5.63 10.33 -13.44
N ILE A 231 6.14 9.91 -14.60
CA ILE A 231 7.09 8.81 -14.70
C ILE A 231 8.48 9.31 -14.33
N HIS A 232 9.14 8.65 -13.38
CA HIS A 232 10.53 8.84 -12.99
C HIS A 232 11.25 7.48 -12.97
N PRO A 233 11.88 7.09 -14.09
CA PRO A 233 12.43 5.73 -14.26
C PRO A 233 13.46 5.33 -13.20
N GLN A 234 14.27 6.29 -12.73
CA GLN A 234 15.33 6.03 -11.75
C GLN A 234 14.79 5.77 -10.33
N SER A 235 13.53 6.18 -10.05
CA SER A 235 12.86 6.02 -8.75
C SER A 235 13.69 6.54 -7.55
N VAL A 236 14.51 7.56 -7.75
CA VAL A 236 15.33 8.20 -6.71
C VAL A 236 14.56 9.32 -6.03
N VAL A 237 13.83 10.14 -6.80
CA VAL A 237 12.85 11.09 -6.27
C VAL A 237 11.53 10.34 -6.09
N HIS A 238 11.10 10.19 -4.85
CA HIS A 238 9.92 9.38 -4.55
C HIS A 238 8.61 10.14 -4.69
N SER A 239 8.57 11.44 -4.41
CA SER A 239 7.48 12.37 -4.72
C SER A 239 7.89 13.81 -4.42
N MET A 240 7.03 14.76 -4.79
CA MET A 240 7.30 16.19 -4.66
C MET A 240 6.03 16.92 -4.21
N VAL A 241 6.22 18.08 -3.56
CA VAL A 241 5.17 19.05 -3.22
C VAL A 241 5.49 20.35 -3.88
N GLU A 242 4.60 20.87 -4.74
CA GLU A 242 4.70 22.18 -5.36
C GLU A 242 3.92 23.19 -4.53
N PHE A 243 4.54 24.31 -4.20
CA PHE A 243 3.95 25.40 -3.44
C PHE A 243 3.48 26.54 -4.34
N PHE A 244 2.63 27.44 -3.81
CA PHE A 244 2.07 28.56 -4.59
C PHE A 244 3.10 29.58 -5.06
N ASP A 245 4.27 29.65 -4.43
CA ASP A 245 5.37 30.51 -4.86
C ASP A 245 6.16 29.93 -6.06
N GLY A 246 5.78 28.73 -6.52
CA GLY A 246 6.42 28.01 -7.63
C GLY A 246 7.58 27.13 -7.19
N SER A 247 7.96 27.12 -5.91
CA SER A 247 8.99 26.20 -5.41
C SER A 247 8.45 24.76 -5.34
N THR A 248 9.36 23.79 -5.51
CA THR A 248 9.06 22.37 -5.38
C THR A 248 10.03 21.73 -4.41
N ILE A 249 9.49 21.06 -3.38
CA ILE A 249 10.28 20.29 -2.43
C ILE A 249 10.10 18.81 -2.73
N ALA A 250 11.21 18.09 -2.91
CA ALA A 250 11.25 16.68 -3.23
C ALA A 250 11.99 15.89 -2.16
N GLN A 251 11.51 14.70 -1.83
CA GLN A 251 12.27 13.74 -1.05
C GLN A 251 12.97 12.77 -2.03
N ALA A 252 14.30 12.64 -1.87
CA ALA A 252 15.12 11.77 -2.70
C ALA A 252 15.96 10.82 -1.84
N SER A 253 15.96 9.55 -2.23
CA SER A 253 16.82 8.50 -1.66
C SER A 253 16.95 7.33 -2.64
N PRO A 254 17.95 6.46 -2.51
CA PRO A 254 17.95 5.22 -3.29
C PRO A 254 16.67 4.42 -3.06
N PRO A 255 16.12 3.72 -4.10
CA PRO A 255 14.87 2.98 -4.00
C PRO A 255 14.98 1.83 -2.99
N ASN A 256 14.41 2.03 -1.80
CA ASN A 256 14.45 1.09 -0.69
C ASN A 256 13.31 1.38 0.29
N MET A 257 12.55 0.35 0.68
CA MET A 257 11.44 0.52 1.63
C MET A 257 11.88 0.70 3.08
N LYS A 258 13.13 0.37 3.44
CA LYS A 258 13.63 0.57 4.81
C LYS A 258 13.63 2.06 5.22
N GLY A 259 13.86 2.97 4.27
CA GLY A 259 13.79 4.41 4.53
C GLY A 259 12.41 4.87 4.99
N PRO A 260 11.36 4.70 4.21
CA PRO A 260 9.99 4.99 4.61
C PRO A 260 9.52 4.26 5.87
N ILE A 261 9.83 2.97 6.00
CA ILE A 261 9.51 2.17 7.19
C ILE A 261 10.17 2.77 8.44
N ALA A 262 11.47 3.04 8.37
CA ALA A 262 12.22 3.61 9.49
C ALA A 262 11.70 5.00 9.88
N TYR A 263 11.35 5.82 8.89
CA TYR A 263 10.74 7.13 9.15
C TYR A 263 9.41 6.99 9.86
N ALA A 264 8.54 6.07 9.41
CA ALA A 264 7.24 5.85 10.04
C ALA A 264 7.38 5.31 11.48
N LEU A 265 8.26 4.35 11.72
CA LEU A 265 8.51 3.80 13.07
C LEU A 265 9.18 4.82 14.01
N GLY A 266 10.01 5.70 13.49
CA GLY A 266 10.73 6.72 14.27
C GLY A 266 9.99 8.04 14.42
N TYR A 267 8.92 8.30 13.63
CA TYR A 267 8.27 9.60 13.53
C TYR A 267 7.95 10.22 14.92
N PRO A 268 8.22 11.53 15.15
CA PRO A 268 8.67 12.51 14.16
C PRO A 268 10.20 12.51 13.90
N ASN A 269 10.97 11.68 14.57
CA ASN A 269 12.41 11.64 14.45
C ASN A 269 12.86 10.72 13.30
N ARG A 270 14.04 11.04 12.71
CA ARG A 270 14.68 10.15 11.75
C ARG A 270 15.46 9.06 12.48
N VAL A 271 15.43 7.85 11.95
CA VAL A 271 16.21 6.71 12.44
C VAL A 271 17.51 6.65 11.65
N GLU A 272 18.63 6.54 12.35
CA GLU A 272 19.95 6.43 11.73
C GLU A 272 20.10 5.12 10.95
N ARG A 273 20.90 5.15 9.91
CA ARG A 273 21.30 3.96 9.12
C ARG A 273 20.15 3.18 8.51
N ALA A 274 19.00 3.83 8.31
CA ALA A 274 17.82 3.20 7.72
C ALA A 274 18.05 2.74 6.27
N THR A 275 18.76 3.56 5.48
CA THR A 275 19.11 3.28 4.08
C THR A 275 20.45 3.89 3.72
N SER A 276 21.05 3.41 2.62
CA SER A 276 22.30 4.01 2.10
C SER A 276 22.01 5.42 1.55
N PRO A 277 22.93 6.38 1.73
CA PRO A 277 22.79 7.70 1.13
C PRO A 277 23.03 7.66 -0.39
N ILE A 278 22.58 8.71 -1.09
CA ILE A 278 22.97 8.95 -2.48
C ILE A 278 24.47 9.27 -2.53
N ASP A 279 25.18 8.67 -3.47
CA ASP A 279 26.62 8.93 -3.68
C ASP A 279 26.80 10.20 -4.52
N TRP A 280 26.88 11.36 -3.84
CA TRP A 280 27.05 12.65 -4.49
C TRP A 280 28.44 12.88 -5.12
N SER A 281 29.36 11.92 -4.99
CA SER A 281 30.66 11.98 -5.67
C SER A 281 30.60 11.66 -7.16
N LYS A 282 29.42 11.19 -7.65
CA LYS A 282 29.16 10.81 -9.03
C LYS A 282 28.11 11.74 -9.68
N PRO A 283 28.18 11.94 -10.99
CA PRO A 283 27.15 12.68 -11.70
C PRO A 283 25.82 11.90 -11.69
N HIS A 284 24.70 12.62 -11.54
CA HIS A 284 23.36 12.06 -11.58
C HIS A 284 22.52 12.76 -12.63
N SER A 285 21.66 11.99 -13.32
CA SER A 285 20.61 12.52 -14.21
C SER A 285 19.27 11.93 -13.79
N TRP A 286 18.31 12.80 -13.50
CA TRP A 286 16.98 12.41 -13.11
C TRP A 286 15.99 12.89 -14.16
N GLU A 287 15.24 11.94 -14.69
CA GLU A 287 14.29 12.18 -15.78
C GLU A 287 12.86 12.11 -15.25
N PHE A 288 12.02 13.03 -15.75
CA PHE A 288 10.59 13.06 -15.47
C PHE A 288 9.83 13.15 -16.79
N ARG A 289 8.83 12.28 -16.98
CA ARG A 289 7.98 12.24 -18.17
C ARG A 289 6.51 12.29 -17.77
N PRO A 290 5.63 12.89 -18.57
CA PRO A 290 4.19 12.77 -18.35
C PRO A 290 3.73 11.30 -18.51
N ILE A 291 2.63 10.95 -17.84
CA ILE A 291 1.96 9.66 -18.03
C ILE A 291 1.20 9.71 -19.38
N ASP A 292 1.31 8.65 -20.17
CA ASP A 292 0.49 8.42 -21.35
C ASP A 292 -0.85 7.78 -20.94
N ASN A 293 -1.86 8.61 -20.68
CA ASN A 293 -3.17 8.15 -20.24
C ASN A 293 -3.95 7.39 -21.31
N GLN A 294 -3.61 7.53 -22.61
CA GLN A 294 -4.23 6.72 -23.66
C GLN A 294 -3.77 5.28 -23.57
N ARG A 295 -2.50 5.08 -23.29
CA ARG A 295 -1.91 3.75 -23.13
C ARG A 295 -2.19 3.15 -21.74
N PHE A 296 -2.26 3.98 -20.71
CA PHE A 296 -2.47 3.57 -19.31
C PHE A 296 -3.65 4.33 -18.68
N PRO A 297 -4.90 4.00 -19.05
CA PRO A 297 -6.08 4.74 -18.57
C PRO A 297 -6.42 4.48 -17.09
N ALA A 298 -5.65 3.63 -16.38
CA ALA A 298 -5.88 3.29 -14.99
C ALA A 298 -5.87 4.51 -14.06
N VAL A 299 -5.01 5.51 -14.35
CA VAL A 299 -4.88 6.72 -13.53
C VAL A 299 -6.12 7.59 -13.65
N ASP A 300 -6.62 7.81 -14.88
CA ASP A 300 -7.83 8.61 -15.10
C ASP A 300 -9.06 7.92 -14.54
N LEU A 301 -9.14 6.58 -14.67
CA LEU A 301 -10.21 5.79 -14.05
C LEU A 301 -10.19 5.93 -12.52
N ALA A 302 -9.00 5.85 -11.89
CA ALA A 302 -8.86 6.01 -10.46
C ALA A 302 -9.28 7.41 -9.98
N ARG A 303 -8.93 8.48 -10.72
CA ARG A 303 -9.40 9.84 -10.41
C ARG A 303 -10.92 9.91 -10.46
N ARG A 304 -11.53 9.42 -11.54
CA ARG A 304 -12.98 9.41 -11.72
C ARG A 304 -13.69 8.69 -10.57
N VAL A 305 -13.27 7.49 -10.22
CA VAL A 305 -13.90 6.74 -9.13
C VAL A 305 -13.68 7.41 -7.77
N GLY A 306 -12.53 8.03 -7.57
CA GLY A 306 -12.22 8.79 -6.37
C GLY A 306 -13.08 10.04 -6.22
N GLU A 307 -13.25 10.82 -7.28
CA GLU A 307 -14.09 12.03 -7.31
C GLU A 307 -15.57 11.72 -7.06
N ILE A 308 -16.07 10.60 -7.59
CA ILE A 308 -17.44 10.15 -7.34
C ILE A 308 -17.59 9.64 -5.90
N GLY A 309 -16.57 8.96 -5.36
CA GLY A 309 -16.61 8.43 -4.00
C GLY A 309 -17.61 7.30 -3.79
N ARG A 310 -18.38 7.33 -2.68
CA ARG A 310 -19.48 6.39 -2.36
C ARG A 310 -19.11 4.91 -2.50
N GLY A 311 -17.89 4.54 -2.12
CA GLY A 311 -17.41 3.17 -2.21
C GLY A 311 -16.92 2.73 -3.59
N LEU A 312 -16.98 3.56 -4.64
CA LEU A 312 -16.41 3.23 -5.95
C LEU A 312 -14.90 2.92 -5.91
N PRO A 313 -14.07 3.58 -5.08
CA PRO A 313 -12.68 3.17 -4.91
C PRO A 313 -12.53 1.73 -4.39
N ALA A 314 -13.39 1.26 -3.48
CA ALA A 314 -13.39 -0.13 -3.01
C ALA A 314 -13.73 -1.10 -4.14
N ILE A 315 -14.73 -0.75 -4.97
CA ILE A 315 -15.11 -1.53 -6.17
C ILE A 315 -13.96 -1.60 -7.16
N TYR A 316 -13.29 -0.48 -7.45
CA TYR A 316 -12.12 -0.41 -8.32
C TYR A 316 -11.00 -1.33 -7.81
N ASN A 317 -10.70 -1.29 -6.52
CA ASN A 317 -9.68 -2.14 -5.90
C ASN A 317 -10.05 -3.62 -5.97
N ALA A 318 -11.27 -4.00 -5.57
CA ALA A 318 -11.73 -5.40 -5.55
C ALA A 318 -11.79 -6.00 -6.97
N ALA A 319 -12.23 -5.22 -7.96
CA ALA A 319 -12.21 -5.61 -9.36
C ALA A 319 -10.78 -5.83 -9.86
N ASN A 320 -9.84 -4.95 -9.48
CA ASN A 320 -8.42 -5.09 -9.82
C ASN A 320 -7.81 -6.34 -9.18
N GLU A 321 -8.04 -6.60 -7.89
CA GLU A 321 -7.56 -7.81 -7.22
C GLU A 321 -8.03 -9.08 -7.96
N SER A 322 -9.30 -9.14 -8.36
CA SER A 322 -9.87 -10.25 -9.13
C SER A 322 -9.22 -10.38 -10.51
N ALA A 323 -9.07 -9.28 -11.24
CA ALA A 323 -8.49 -9.27 -12.59
C ALA A 323 -7.00 -9.65 -12.59
N VAL A 324 -6.23 -9.14 -11.62
CA VAL A 324 -4.81 -9.49 -11.46
C VAL A 324 -4.65 -10.96 -11.10
N SER A 325 -5.49 -11.49 -10.20
CA SER A 325 -5.50 -12.92 -9.86
C SER A 325 -5.82 -13.79 -11.09
N ALA A 326 -6.78 -13.36 -11.91
CA ALA A 326 -7.14 -14.06 -13.14
C ALA A 326 -6.01 -14.05 -14.17
N PHE A 327 -5.30 -12.94 -14.33
CA PHE A 327 -4.12 -12.83 -15.18
C PHE A 327 -3.00 -13.76 -14.70
N LEU A 328 -2.64 -13.70 -13.42
CA LEU A 328 -1.60 -14.56 -12.84
C LEU A 328 -1.95 -16.07 -12.93
N SER A 329 -3.25 -16.40 -12.98
CA SER A 329 -3.77 -17.74 -13.18
C SER A 329 -3.99 -18.10 -14.67
N LYS A 330 -3.53 -17.28 -15.60
CA LYS A 330 -3.64 -17.47 -17.08
C LYS A 330 -5.08 -17.56 -17.58
N ARG A 331 -6.05 -16.95 -16.88
CA ARG A 331 -7.47 -16.97 -17.30
C ARG A 331 -7.82 -15.82 -18.24
N ILE A 332 -7.05 -14.72 -18.18
CA ILE A 332 -7.21 -13.55 -19.08
C ILE A 332 -5.85 -13.02 -19.50
N GLY A 333 -5.80 -12.26 -20.60
CA GLY A 333 -4.59 -11.54 -21.05
C GLY A 333 -4.33 -10.25 -20.26
N PHE A 334 -3.12 -9.69 -20.40
CA PHE A 334 -2.68 -8.48 -19.68
C PHE A 334 -3.62 -7.28 -19.92
N THR A 335 -3.95 -7.00 -21.19
CA THR A 335 -4.84 -5.87 -21.54
C THR A 335 -6.27 -6.04 -21.07
N SER A 336 -6.71 -7.27 -20.76
CA SER A 336 -8.02 -7.55 -20.20
C SER A 336 -8.14 -7.12 -18.74
N ILE A 337 -7.03 -6.96 -18.01
CA ILE A 337 -7.06 -6.51 -16.60
C ILE A 337 -7.84 -5.21 -16.48
N LEU A 338 -7.41 -4.15 -17.17
CA LEU A 338 -8.07 -2.85 -17.09
C LEU A 338 -9.48 -2.86 -17.68
N ARG A 339 -9.73 -3.69 -18.70
CA ARG A 339 -11.08 -3.85 -19.28
C ARG A 339 -12.06 -4.44 -18.27
N VAL A 340 -11.65 -5.46 -17.52
CA VAL A 340 -12.46 -6.05 -16.44
C VAL A 340 -12.72 -5.01 -15.35
N VAL A 341 -11.69 -4.26 -14.93
CA VAL A 341 -11.82 -3.23 -13.89
C VAL A 341 -12.79 -2.13 -14.33
N SER A 342 -12.60 -1.54 -15.52
CA SER A 342 -13.47 -0.47 -16.03
C SER A 342 -14.91 -0.93 -16.16
N ASN A 343 -15.14 -2.08 -16.80
CA ASN A 343 -16.48 -2.62 -17.00
C ASN A 343 -17.17 -3.00 -15.68
N THR A 344 -16.42 -3.43 -14.65
CA THR A 344 -16.97 -3.70 -13.32
C THR A 344 -17.43 -2.41 -12.68
N VAL A 345 -16.60 -1.37 -12.69
CA VAL A 345 -16.94 -0.04 -12.17
C VAL A 345 -18.19 0.50 -12.87
N GLU A 346 -18.24 0.51 -14.19
CA GLU A 346 -19.37 1.03 -14.98
C GLU A 346 -20.69 0.31 -14.68
N LYS A 347 -20.66 -1.03 -14.55
CA LYS A 347 -21.85 -1.82 -14.22
C LYS A 347 -22.40 -1.54 -12.83
N ILE A 348 -21.55 -1.21 -11.87
CA ILE A 348 -21.96 -0.97 -10.49
C ILE A 348 -22.28 0.51 -10.26
N GLU A 349 -21.55 1.42 -10.88
CA GLU A 349 -21.80 2.88 -10.81
C GLU A 349 -23.24 3.23 -11.19
N GLY A 350 -23.83 2.52 -12.15
CA GLY A 350 -25.24 2.68 -12.55
C GLY A 350 -26.27 2.28 -11.49
N LYS A 351 -25.85 1.64 -10.38
CA LYS A 351 -26.70 1.33 -9.24
C LYS A 351 -26.68 2.49 -8.23
N SER A 352 -27.71 2.57 -7.39
CA SER A 352 -27.72 3.55 -6.30
C SER A 352 -26.69 3.14 -5.24
N LEU A 353 -25.55 3.83 -5.21
CA LEU A 353 -24.50 3.65 -4.20
C LEU A 353 -24.77 4.59 -3.02
N SER A 354 -24.68 4.07 -1.81
CA SER A 354 -24.72 4.83 -0.55
C SER A 354 -23.32 5.05 0.00
N GLU A 355 -23.20 6.00 0.91
CA GLU A 355 -21.97 6.20 1.66
C GLU A 355 -21.67 5.00 2.55
N LEU A 356 -20.40 4.73 2.75
CA LEU A 356 -19.92 3.64 3.61
C LEU A 356 -20.08 4.04 5.07
N ARG A 357 -20.74 3.21 5.86
CA ARG A 357 -20.99 3.44 7.30
C ARG A 357 -20.06 2.62 8.18
N ASP A 358 -19.67 1.44 7.70
CA ASP A 358 -18.86 0.48 8.44
C ASP A 358 -18.16 -0.54 7.51
N LEU A 359 -17.37 -1.42 8.12
CA LEU A 359 -16.65 -2.47 7.41
C LEU A 359 -17.58 -3.45 6.66
N SER A 360 -18.83 -3.64 7.12
CA SER A 360 -19.76 -4.55 6.47
C SER A 360 -20.26 -4.00 5.13
N ASP A 361 -20.46 -2.68 5.05
CA ASP A 361 -20.80 -1.99 3.80
C ASP A 361 -19.66 -2.14 2.78
N VAL A 362 -18.40 -1.93 3.21
CA VAL A 362 -17.24 -2.14 2.34
C VAL A 362 -17.17 -3.57 1.84
N SER A 363 -17.31 -4.56 2.75
CA SER A 363 -17.26 -5.98 2.40
C SER A 363 -18.37 -6.38 1.43
N ALA A 364 -19.57 -5.83 1.58
CA ALA A 364 -20.70 -6.09 0.67
C ALA A 364 -20.38 -5.56 -0.74
N LEU A 365 -19.91 -4.31 -0.86
CA LEU A 365 -19.53 -3.71 -2.14
C LEU A 365 -18.38 -4.47 -2.83
N GLU A 366 -17.37 -4.86 -2.08
CA GLU A 366 -16.26 -5.65 -2.62
C GLU A 366 -16.71 -7.02 -3.13
N ASN A 367 -17.64 -7.70 -2.42
CA ASN A 367 -18.18 -8.98 -2.84
C ASN A 367 -19.01 -8.84 -4.13
N ASP A 368 -19.82 -7.78 -4.24
CA ASP A 368 -20.54 -7.46 -5.47
C ASP A 368 -19.57 -7.19 -6.63
N ALA A 369 -18.51 -6.41 -6.38
CA ALA A 369 -17.49 -6.12 -7.37
C ALA A 369 -16.77 -7.38 -7.83
N ARG A 370 -16.37 -8.27 -6.91
CA ARG A 370 -15.74 -9.56 -7.24
C ARG A 370 -16.68 -10.45 -8.05
N THR A 371 -17.97 -10.48 -7.72
CA THR A 371 -18.97 -11.25 -8.47
C THR A 371 -19.08 -10.76 -9.91
N VAL A 372 -19.22 -9.45 -10.11
CA VAL A 372 -19.30 -8.84 -11.45
C VAL A 372 -18.00 -9.04 -12.22
N ALA A 373 -16.84 -8.86 -11.57
CA ALA A 373 -15.54 -9.08 -12.18
C ALA A 373 -15.38 -10.53 -12.65
N GLU A 374 -15.76 -11.52 -11.85
CA GLU A 374 -15.69 -12.94 -12.23
C GLU A 374 -16.57 -13.29 -13.44
N GLU A 375 -17.76 -12.68 -13.56
CA GLU A 375 -18.59 -12.82 -14.76
C GLU A 375 -17.90 -12.27 -16.02
N LEU A 376 -17.23 -11.12 -15.88
CA LEU A 376 -16.49 -10.49 -17.00
C LEU A 376 -15.24 -11.29 -17.36
N ILE A 377 -14.50 -11.79 -16.38
CA ILE A 377 -13.33 -12.65 -16.56
C ILE A 377 -13.70 -13.92 -17.35
N LYS A 378 -14.82 -14.57 -17.03
CA LYS A 378 -15.30 -15.75 -17.77
C LYS A 378 -15.59 -15.42 -19.24
N LYS A 379 -16.15 -14.25 -19.54
CA LYS A 379 -16.42 -13.80 -20.92
C LYS A 379 -15.14 -13.50 -21.68
N GLU A 380 -14.18 -12.83 -21.08
CA GLU A 380 -12.88 -12.54 -21.67
C GLU A 380 -12.11 -13.84 -22.01
N GLY A 381 -12.07 -14.81 -21.08
CA GLY A 381 -11.39 -16.10 -21.30
C GLY A 381 -12.06 -16.98 -22.36
N SER A 382 -13.36 -16.78 -22.64
CA SER A 382 -14.06 -17.50 -23.71
C SER A 382 -13.85 -16.90 -25.09
N SER A 383 -13.28 -15.68 -25.17
CA SER A 383 -13.06 -14.91 -26.39
C SER A 383 -11.59 -14.92 -26.83
N SER A 384 -10.70 -15.52 -26.03
CA SER A 384 -9.27 -15.71 -26.26
C SER A 384 -8.97 -17.14 -26.69
#